data_c66f06a6889e198bca3112042079be49
#
_entry.id   c66f06a6889e198bca3112042079be49
#
_cell.length_a   1.000
_cell.length_b   1.000
_cell.length_c   1.000
_cell.angle_alpha   90.00
_cell.angle_beta   90.00
_cell.angle_gamma   90.00
#
_symmetry.space_group_name_H-M   'P 1'
#
loop_
_entity.id
_entity.type
_entity.pdbx_description
1 polymer ?
#
loop_
_entity_poly.entity_id
_entity_poly.type
_entity_poly.pdbx_seq_one_letter_code
_entity_poly.pdbx_strand_id
1 'polypeptide(L)'
;MSAETTTRSGVSYRVLDAMDAPHTGRILRLRLQSGEAPPVKSLKGAQMTATAPDGRHCSFRVLGFAVFGGKPSNERFARTGRIDVHIEELDENGPIGLRWEVR
;
A
#
# COMPACT_ATOMS: atom_id res chain seq x y z
N MET A 1 -9.32 -23.45 -1.96
CA MET A 1 -9.21 -22.71 -1.74
C MET A 1 -8.51 -21.85 -1.71
N SER A 2 -8.47 -21.23 -2.17
CA SER A 2 -7.78 -20.18 -2.25
C SER A 2 -7.06 -19.87 -1.13
N ALA A 3 -6.63 -20.72 -0.56
CA ALA A 3 -5.95 -20.51 0.62
C ALA A 3 -4.72 -19.72 0.47
N GLU A 4 -4.18 -19.74 -0.65
CA GLU A 4 -2.97 -19.01 -0.84
C GLU A 4 -3.13 -17.58 -0.56
N THR A 5 -4.28 -17.07 -0.79
CA THR A 5 -4.44 -15.69 -0.47
C THR A 5 -4.50 -15.48 0.99
N THR A 6 -4.81 -16.52 1.73
CA THR A 6 -4.89 -16.32 3.15
C THR A 6 -3.55 -16.06 3.78
N THR A 7 -2.47 -16.45 3.13
CA THR A 7 -1.18 -16.13 3.71
C THR A 7 -0.98 -14.65 3.87
N ARG A 8 -1.69 -13.85 3.10
CA ARG A 8 -1.57 -12.43 3.22
C ARG A 8 -2.64 -11.81 4.05
N SER A 9 -3.59 -12.61 4.50
CA SER A 9 -4.74 -12.04 5.17
C SER A 9 -4.38 -11.41 6.50
N GLY A 10 -3.25 -11.75 7.07
CA GLY A 10 -2.83 -11.15 8.32
C GLY A 10 -2.10 -9.83 8.17
N VAL A 11 -1.82 -9.42 6.94
CA VAL A 11 -1.04 -8.20 6.73
C VAL A 11 -1.98 -7.11 6.26
N SER A 12 -2.01 -6.01 6.98
CA SER A 12 -2.82 -4.87 6.59
C SER A 12 -2.07 -3.59 6.89
N TYR A 13 -2.47 -2.53 6.21
CA TYR A 13 -1.82 -1.23 6.34
C TYR A 13 -2.90 -0.17 6.51
N ARG A 14 -2.48 0.98 7.01
CA ARG A 14 -3.34 2.16 7.05
C ARG A 14 -2.68 3.25 6.24
N VAL A 15 -3.47 4.00 5.49
CA VAL A 15 -2.96 5.10 4.69
C VAL A 15 -2.75 6.29 5.62
N LEU A 16 -1.49 6.72 5.75
CA LEU A 16 -1.14 7.88 6.56
C LEU A 16 -1.17 9.16 5.74
N ASP A 17 -0.89 9.07 4.46
CA ASP A 17 -0.86 10.23 3.59
C ASP A 17 -1.09 9.77 2.16
N ALA A 18 -1.66 10.65 1.34
CA ALA A 18 -1.96 10.34 -0.05
C ALA A 18 -1.82 11.61 -0.85
N MET A 19 -1.10 11.54 -1.97
CA MET A 19 -0.88 12.69 -2.82
C MET A 19 -0.74 12.25 -4.26
N ASP A 20 -0.99 13.17 -5.18
CA ASP A 20 -0.80 12.87 -6.59
C ASP A 20 0.69 12.81 -6.90
N ALA A 21 1.07 11.86 -7.73
CA ALA A 21 2.45 11.76 -8.18
C ALA A 21 2.69 12.80 -9.27
N PRO A 22 3.95 13.20 -9.49
CA PRO A 22 4.23 14.28 -10.44
C PRO A 22 3.74 14.02 -11.87
N HIS A 23 3.79 12.78 -12.33
CA HIS A 23 3.40 12.49 -13.71
C HIS A 23 2.11 11.73 -13.79
N THR A 24 2.02 10.61 -13.11
CA THR A 24 0.82 9.80 -13.15
C THR A 24 0.74 8.97 -11.89
N GLY A 25 -0.48 8.62 -11.51
CA GLY A 25 -0.68 7.80 -10.33
C GLY A 25 -0.64 8.62 -9.06
N ARG A 26 -0.53 7.93 -7.95
CA ARG A 26 -0.55 8.55 -6.64
C ARG A 26 0.55 7.96 -5.77
N ILE A 27 0.90 8.67 -4.73
CA ILE A 27 1.86 8.21 -3.74
C ILE A 27 1.11 8.04 -2.44
N LEU A 28 1.18 6.85 -1.87
CA LEU A 28 0.56 6.55 -0.59
C LEU A 28 1.64 6.27 0.43
N ARG A 29 1.52 6.89 1.60
CA ARG A 29 2.35 6.52 2.74
C ARG A 29 1.57 5.51 3.56
N LEU A 30 2.08 4.31 3.63
CA LEU A 30 1.41 3.20 4.32
C LEU A 30 2.13 2.90 5.62
N ARG A 31 1.34 2.56 6.63
CA ARG A 31 1.87 2.09 7.90
C ARG A 31 1.31 0.70 8.16
N LEU A 32 2.20 -0.22 8.45
CA LEU A 32 1.82 -1.59 8.78
C LEU A 32 0.94 -1.56 10.02
N GLN A 33 -0.21 -2.20 9.93
CA GLN A 33 -1.18 -2.20 10.99
C GLN A 33 -1.28 -3.58 11.64
N SER A 34 -1.18 -4.64 10.87
CA SER A 34 -1.17 -5.98 11.39
C SER A 34 -0.29 -6.86 10.52
N GLY A 35 0.22 -7.94 11.10
CA GLY A 35 1.10 -8.85 10.40
C GLY A 35 2.53 -8.36 10.39
N GLU A 36 3.37 -9.07 9.67
CA GLU A 36 4.78 -8.75 9.56
C GLU A 36 5.06 -8.06 8.25
N ALA A 37 5.99 -7.13 8.25
CA ALA A 37 6.39 -6.43 7.05
C ALA A 37 6.95 -7.42 6.04
N PRO A 38 6.37 -7.49 4.84
CA PRO A 38 6.89 -8.37 3.81
C PRO A 38 8.16 -7.79 3.20
N PRO A 39 8.92 -8.57 2.44
CA PRO A 39 10.04 -8.01 1.71
C PRO A 39 9.58 -6.88 0.80
N VAL A 40 10.35 -5.79 0.78
CA VAL A 40 9.96 -4.60 0.03
C VAL A 40 9.71 -4.94 -1.44
N LYS A 41 10.59 -5.74 -2.04
CA LYS A 41 10.44 -6.00 -3.47
C LYS A 41 9.21 -6.82 -3.79
N SER A 42 8.62 -7.51 -2.82
CA SER A 42 7.40 -8.26 -3.08
C SER A 42 6.20 -7.34 -3.26
N LEU A 43 6.30 -6.09 -2.85
CA LEU A 43 5.22 -5.14 -3.02
C LEU A 43 5.17 -4.57 -4.43
N LYS A 44 6.29 -4.52 -5.14
CA LYS A 44 6.30 -3.97 -6.48
C LYS A 44 5.50 -4.87 -7.40
N GLY A 45 4.54 -4.31 -8.09
CA GLY A 45 3.65 -5.07 -8.96
C GLY A 45 2.48 -5.71 -8.25
N ALA A 46 2.43 -5.63 -6.93
CA ALA A 46 1.34 -6.25 -6.19
C ALA A 46 0.04 -5.48 -6.40
N GLN A 47 -1.05 -6.22 -6.49
CA GLN A 47 -2.37 -5.62 -6.55
C GLN A 47 -2.99 -5.73 -5.16
N MET A 48 -3.51 -4.61 -4.67
CA MET A 48 -4.05 -4.54 -3.32
C MET A 48 -5.39 -3.82 -3.35
N THR A 49 -6.10 -3.88 -2.24
CA THR A 49 -7.40 -3.25 -2.12
C THR A 49 -7.39 -2.32 -0.92
N ALA A 50 -7.78 -1.07 -1.16
CA ALA A 50 -7.96 -0.09 -0.10
C ALA A 50 -9.44 0.02 0.22
N THR A 51 -9.77 0.04 1.50
CA THR A 51 -11.15 0.13 1.96
C THR A 51 -11.32 1.42 2.73
N ALA A 52 -12.24 2.24 2.29
CA ALA A 52 -12.55 3.50 2.94
C ALA A 52 -13.30 3.28 4.25
N PRO A 53 -13.29 4.26 5.16
CA PRO A 53 -14.08 4.14 6.39
C PRO A 53 -15.56 3.90 6.15
N ASP A 54 -16.08 4.34 5.00
CA ASP A 54 -17.50 4.13 4.68
C ASP A 54 -17.75 2.81 3.96
N GLY A 55 -16.72 2.00 3.75
CA GLY A 55 -16.86 0.68 3.16
C GLY A 55 -16.57 0.60 1.68
N ARG A 56 -16.31 1.71 1.00
CA ARG A 56 -15.94 1.65 -0.42
C ARG A 56 -14.62 0.95 -0.59
N HIS A 57 -14.50 0.20 -1.68
CA HIS A 57 -13.25 -0.49 -2.01
C HIS A 57 -12.65 0.08 -3.27
N CYS A 58 -11.36 0.30 -3.28
CA CYS A 58 -10.63 0.74 -4.47
C CYS A 58 -9.43 -0.16 -4.64
N SER A 59 -9.34 -0.80 -5.80
CA SER A 59 -8.19 -1.65 -6.11
C SER A 59 -7.07 -0.81 -6.70
N PHE A 60 -5.85 -1.17 -6.38
CA PHE A 60 -4.70 -0.46 -6.94
C PHE A 60 -3.53 -1.42 -7.13
N ARG A 61 -2.58 -1.00 -7.95
CA ARG A 61 -1.35 -1.75 -8.18
C ARG A 61 -0.18 -0.90 -7.76
N VAL A 62 0.78 -1.53 -7.08
CA VAL A 62 2.01 -0.85 -6.70
C VAL A 62 2.94 -0.81 -7.89
N LEU A 63 3.26 0.38 -8.37
CA LEU A 63 4.14 0.56 -9.51
C LEU A 63 5.61 0.61 -9.07
N GLY A 64 5.86 1.11 -7.89
CA GLY A 64 7.21 1.26 -7.37
C GLY A 64 7.16 1.98 -6.06
N PHE A 65 8.26 2.66 -5.73
CA PHE A 65 8.39 3.31 -4.43
C PHE A 65 8.77 4.77 -4.62
N ALA A 66 8.24 5.61 -3.74
CA ALA A 66 8.64 7.00 -3.73
C ALA A 66 9.96 7.13 -3.00
N VAL A 67 10.87 7.93 -3.55
CA VAL A 67 12.22 8.03 -3.01
C VAL A 67 12.39 9.40 -2.39
N PHE A 68 11.77 9.59 -1.23
CA PHE A 68 11.91 10.88 -0.56
C PHE A 68 13.12 10.92 0.36
N GLY A 69 13.48 9.84 0.97
CA GLY A 69 14.59 9.81 1.89
C GLY A 69 15.56 8.71 1.58
N GLY A 70 15.68 8.31 0.33
CA GLY A 70 16.52 7.22 -0.07
C GLY A 70 15.70 6.00 -0.43
N LYS A 71 16.37 4.94 -0.84
CA LYS A 71 15.68 3.74 -1.27
C LYS A 71 15.05 3.02 -0.08
N PRO A 72 13.86 2.45 -0.28
CA PRO A 72 13.28 1.64 0.77
C PRO A 72 14.13 0.39 1.00
N SER A 73 14.20 -0.06 2.24
CA SER A 73 14.93 -1.27 2.58
C SER A 73 14.07 -2.14 3.47
N ASN A 74 14.33 -3.44 3.41
CA ASN A 74 13.59 -4.39 4.24
C ASN A 74 13.78 -4.08 5.71
N GLU A 75 15.00 -3.73 6.09
CA GLU A 75 15.28 -3.45 7.48
C GLU A 75 14.54 -2.23 7.99
N ARG A 76 14.54 -1.16 7.20
CA ARG A 76 13.84 0.04 7.61
C ARG A 76 12.34 -0.19 7.68
N PHE A 77 11.79 -0.88 6.68
CA PHE A 77 10.37 -1.16 6.68
C PHE A 77 9.98 -2.02 7.88
N ALA A 78 10.77 -3.06 8.17
CA ALA A 78 10.48 -3.91 9.31
C ALA A 78 10.56 -3.13 10.62
N ARG A 79 11.49 -2.18 10.72
CA ARG A 79 11.67 -1.41 11.94
C ARG A 79 10.61 -0.34 12.11
N THR A 80 10.23 0.34 11.04
CA THR A 80 9.33 1.49 11.15
C THR A 80 7.89 1.15 10.83
N GLY A 81 7.66 0.08 10.06
CA GLY A 81 6.33 -0.23 9.57
C GLY A 81 5.81 0.73 8.51
N ARG A 82 6.65 1.62 8.01
CA ARG A 82 6.21 2.65 7.05
C ARG A 82 6.89 2.48 5.71
N ILE A 83 6.14 2.71 4.65
CA ILE A 83 6.68 2.66 3.30
C ILE A 83 5.84 3.58 2.41
N ASP A 84 6.52 4.30 1.53
CA ASP A 84 5.86 5.16 0.56
C ASP A 84 5.83 4.44 -0.77
N VAL A 85 4.64 4.19 -1.29
CA VAL A 85 4.47 3.45 -2.54
C VAL A 85 3.87 4.34 -3.60
N HIS A 86 4.35 4.17 -4.83
CA HIS A 86 3.78 4.82 -6.00
C HIS A 86 2.80 3.83 -6.60
N ILE A 87 1.55 4.23 -6.76
CA ILE A 87 0.48 3.33 -7.13
C ILE A 87 -0.31 3.85 -8.31
N GLU A 88 -1.06 2.93 -8.90
CA GLU A 88 -2.03 3.24 -9.94
C GLU A 88 -3.38 2.69 -9.44
N GLU A 89 -4.38 3.55 -9.36
CA GLU A 89 -5.72 3.10 -9.00
C GLU A 89 -6.33 2.38 -10.21
N LEU A 90 -6.91 1.22 -9.96
CA LEU A 90 -7.39 0.36 -11.04
C LEU A 90 -8.88 0.48 -11.31
N ASP A 91 -9.61 1.21 -10.48
CA ASP A 91 -11.03 1.44 -10.70
C ASP A 91 -11.36 2.89 -10.35
N GLU A 92 -12.64 3.24 -10.42
CA GLU A 92 -13.06 4.62 -10.25
C GLU A 92 -13.58 4.92 -8.85
N ASN A 93 -13.32 4.03 -7.91
CA ASN A 93 -13.85 4.21 -6.57
C ASN A 93 -12.96 5.07 -5.67
N GLY A 94 -11.83 5.51 -6.19
CA GLY A 94 -10.96 6.41 -5.47
C GLY A 94 -11.47 7.84 -5.51
N PRO A 95 -10.60 8.79 -5.19
CA PRO A 95 -9.20 8.56 -4.83
C PRO A 95 -9.05 7.98 -3.43
N ILE A 96 -8.04 7.14 -3.28
CA ILE A 96 -7.74 6.56 -1.98
C ILE A 96 -7.29 7.69 -1.07
N GLY A 97 -7.85 7.72 0.12
CA GLY A 97 -7.61 8.81 1.05
C GLY A 97 -7.00 8.36 2.36
N LEU A 98 -6.93 9.31 3.28
CA LEU A 98 -6.34 9.07 4.58
C LEU A 98 -7.18 8.09 5.38
N ARG A 99 -6.51 7.27 6.15
CA ARG A 99 -7.13 6.31 7.07
C ARG A 99 -7.82 5.15 6.39
N TRP A 100 -7.74 5.05 5.07
CA TRP A 100 -8.23 3.86 4.42
C TRP A 100 -7.35 2.68 4.83
N GLU A 101 -7.96 1.52 4.90
CA GLU A 101 -7.24 0.30 5.25
C GLU A 101 -6.84 -0.42 3.98
N VAL A 102 -5.62 -0.92 3.92
CA VAL A 102 -5.08 -1.58 2.73
C VAL A 102 -4.74 -3.03 3.06
N ARG A 103 -5.14 -3.91 2.18
CA ARG A 103 -4.79 -5.33 2.28
C ARG A 103 -4.33 -5.89 0.96
#